data_001b40ac11d62a93c21dfc52019d7911
#
_entry.id   001b40ac11d62a93c21dfc52019d7911
#
_cell.length_a   1.000
_cell.length_b   1.000
_cell.length_c   1.000
_cell.angle_alpha   90.00
_cell.angle_beta   90.00
_cell.angle_gamma   90.00
#
_symmetry.space_group_name_H-M   'P 1'
#
loop_
_entity.id
_entity.type
_entity.pdbx_description
1 polymer ?
#
loop_
_entity_poly.entity_id
_entity_poly.type
_entity_poly.pdbx_seq_one_letter_code
_entity_poly.pdbx_strand_id
1 'polypeptide(L)'
;MKNHLRSLVFSFALLAPSLVSAQERVPAQLSLGEAIEIARSLNPGFLQTRNDEMLADWNVRQAWGQLLPSASANGGLSWQGSGETQLPGSLTLGDLGFSDQPSYYGSSYSLGLNYSLNWATVLGPKQSKAERRSTLAGIGAAESNLVQQVTTAYVELLRQVDAVRIAEQQLENAQFNLRLAQGQLEVGQVTPIDVGQAEVQVGRSEVIVLQTRNRMTTSRMRLLQLLGLSVDQQFDPTTGFELTEPTWELEQLSAMAAGGNPELQRRRSSWEAADIGVSSAWSQYMPTLNLSTGWSGFTREASSTDFQIAQAEGQIQSAVAQCFFTNDLYARLANPLPSQDCSQFTFSDADRNAIIAGNDQFPFNFVGSPPSFRMTVSIPIFSGLSRQRNVEAARLQRDDFSQQIREQELQVQADLAIGLANVRTAYQSALLEERNRELAEQQLNLARERYQLGAITFVELVDAQTLFAQADADRTVAVFAYHDAVTNLEALVGASLRSQN
;
A
#
# COMPACT_ATOMS: atom_id res chain seq x y z
N MET A 1 15.57 45.21 -39.00
CA MET A 1 14.77 44.27 -39.82
C MET A 1 14.32 43.15 -38.93
N LYS A 2 13.14 43.31 -38.38
CA LYS A 2 11.82 42.71 -38.65
C LYS A 2 11.79 41.17 -38.64
N ASN A 3 11.19 40.66 -37.51
CA ASN A 3 10.24 39.58 -37.41
C ASN A 3 10.66 38.16 -37.79
N HIS A 4 10.65 37.27 -36.78
CA HIS A 4 9.72 36.15 -36.69
C HIS A 4 10.02 35.30 -35.44
N LEU A 5 9.50 35.75 -34.30
CA LEU A 5 9.30 34.86 -33.13
C LEU A 5 7.93 34.18 -33.36
N ARG A 6 7.91 32.95 -33.91
CA ARG A 6 6.70 32.13 -33.98
C ARG A 6 6.53 31.41 -32.66
N SER A 7 5.51 31.82 -31.96
CA SER A 7 4.91 31.14 -30.79
C SER A 7 4.58 29.71 -31.13
N LEU A 8 5.28 28.74 -30.54
CA LEU A 8 4.87 27.36 -30.43
C LEU A 8 4.12 27.20 -29.08
N VAL A 9 2.84 27.57 -29.11
CA VAL A 9 1.89 27.18 -28.07
C VAL A 9 1.55 25.71 -28.30
N PHE A 10 2.15 24.84 -27.53
CA PHE A 10 1.74 23.44 -27.44
C PHE A 10 0.41 23.38 -26.66
N SER A 11 -0.71 23.36 -27.39
CA SER A 11 -2.02 23.03 -26.83
C SER A 11 -2.00 21.53 -26.43
N PHE A 12 -1.74 21.24 -25.15
CA PHE A 12 -1.99 19.95 -24.56
C PHE A 12 -3.51 19.83 -24.37
N ALA A 13 -4.19 19.28 -25.38
CA ALA A 13 -5.58 18.86 -25.23
C ALA A 13 -5.61 17.70 -24.22
N LEU A 14 -6.04 17.98 -22.99
CA LEU A 14 -6.42 16.98 -21.99
C LEU A 14 -7.65 16.23 -22.53
N LEU A 15 -7.43 15.16 -23.28
CA LEU A 15 -8.38 14.08 -23.41
C LEU A 15 -8.41 13.36 -22.06
N ALA A 16 -9.29 13.82 -21.16
CA ALA A 16 -9.71 13.00 -20.02
C ALA A 16 -10.45 11.80 -20.60
N PRO A 17 -9.95 10.55 -20.43
CA PRO A 17 -10.78 9.39 -20.69
C PRO A 17 -11.91 9.46 -19.65
N SER A 18 -13.14 9.65 -20.11
CA SER A 18 -14.32 9.36 -19.32
C SER A 18 -14.27 7.86 -19.03
N LEU A 19 -13.73 7.50 -17.86
CA LEU A 19 -13.91 6.19 -17.25
C LEU A 19 -15.42 6.07 -16.96
N VAL A 20 -16.17 5.66 -17.95
CA VAL A 20 -17.47 5.01 -17.72
C VAL A 20 -17.10 3.73 -16.98
N SER A 21 -17.14 3.78 -15.64
CA SER A 21 -17.16 2.58 -14.81
C SER A 21 -18.38 1.81 -15.27
N ALA A 22 -18.18 0.78 -16.09
CA ALA A 22 -19.20 -0.24 -16.27
C ALA A 22 -19.48 -0.76 -14.86
N GLN A 23 -20.64 -0.42 -14.31
CA GLN A 23 -21.11 -0.90 -13.02
C GLN A 23 -21.25 -2.42 -13.19
N GLU A 24 -20.27 -3.17 -12.71
CA GLU A 24 -20.27 -4.62 -12.75
C GLU A 24 -21.53 -5.07 -11.97
N ARG A 25 -22.41 -5.76 -12.66
CA ARG A 25 -23.67 -6.26 -12.07
C ARG A 25 -23.44 -7.65 -11.52
N VAL A 26 -23.95 -7.86 -10.32
CA VAL A 26 -24.02 -9.21 -9.75
C VAL A 26 -24.92 -10.09 -10.62
N PRO A 27 -24.56 -11.36 -10.86
CA PRO A 27 -25.48 -12.33 -11.44
C PRO A 27 -26.78 -12.41 -10.61
N ALA A 28 -27.92 -12.68 -11.24
CA ALA A 28 -29.17 -12.82 -10.51
C ALA A 28 -29.14 -13.98 -9.49
N GLN A 29 -28.29 -14.96 -9.75
CA GLN A 29 -27.97 -16.07 -8.85
C GLN A 29 -26.47 -16.01 -8.56
N LEU A 30 -26.11 -15.97 -7.28
CA LEU A 30 -24.73 -15.82 -6.84
C LEU A 30 -24.31 -17.02 -5.99
N SER A 31 -23.33 -17.78 -6.44
CA SER A 31 -22.69 -18.82 -5.66
C SER A 31 -21.58 -18.24 -4.77
N LEU A 32 -21.18 -18.99 -3.73
CA LEU A 32 -20.06 -18.59 -2.86
C LEU A 32 -18.76 -18.45 -3.65
N GLY A 33 -18.48 -19.36 -4.59
CA GLY A 33 -17.27 -19.28 -5.42
C GLY A 33 -17.22 -18.00 -6.26
N GLU A 34 -18.33 -17.64 -6.92
CA GLU A 34 -18.44 -16.39 -7.66
C GLU A 34 -18.31 -15.17 -6.76
N ALA A 35 -18.90 -15.19 -5.56
CA ALA A 35 -18.77 -14.10 -4.59
C ALA A 35 -17.31 -13.88 -4.19
N ILE A 36 -16.55 -14.95 -3.96
CA ILE A 36 -15.11 -14.87 -3.65
C ILE A 36 -14.33 -14.25 -4.83
N GLU A 37 -14.59 -14.69 -6.06
CA GLU A 37 -13.90 -14.16 -7.25
C GLU A 37 -14.22 -12.67 -7.49
N ILE A 38 -15.49 -12.28 -7.30
CA ILE A 38 -15.89 -10.87 -7.37
C ILE A 38 -15.15 -10.06 -6.29
N ALA A 39 -15.11 -10.54 -5.05
CA ALA A 39 -14.40 -9.86 -3.97
C ALA A 39 -12.91 -9.70 -4.26
N ARG A 40 -12.23 -10.73 -4.81
CA ARG A 40 -10.83 -10.67 -5.23
C ARG A 40 -10.58 -9.61 -6.30
N SER A 41 -11.54 -9.41 -7.19
CA SER A 41 -11.41 -8.46 -8.30
C SER A 41 -11.80 -7.04 -7.95
N LEU A 42 -12.75 -6.84 -7.03
CA LEU A 42 -13.39 -5.54 -6.80
C LEU A 42 -13.28 -5.01 -5.37
N ASN A 43 -12.95 -5.84 -4.36
CA ASN A 43 -12.84 -5.33 -2.99
C ASN A 43 -11.75 -4.26 -2.87
N PRO A 44 -12.10 -2.99 -2.51
CA PRO A 44 -11.12 -1.89 -2.50
C PRO A 44 -9.98 -2.10 -1.50
N GLY A 45 -10.25 -2.72 -0.34
CA GLY A 45 -9.24 -3.00 0.68
C GLY A 45 -8.22 -4.03 0.21
N PHE A 46 -8.67 -5.09 -0.46
CA PHE A 46 -7.78 -6.08 -1.04
C PHE A 46 -6.99 -5.53 -2.22
N LEU A 47 -7.61 -4.74 -3.09
CA LEU A 47 -6.94 -4.10 -4.22
C LEU A 47 -5.84 -3.13 -3.76
N GLN A 48 -6.05 -2.40 -2.66
CA GLN A 48 -5.00 -1.58 -2.05
C GLN A 48 -3.80 -2.43 -1.63
N THR A 49 -4.03 -3.53 -0.92
CA THR A 49 -2.96 -4.45 -0.52
C THR A 49 -2.26 -5.09 -1.73
N ARG A 50 -3.01 -5.43 -2.78
CA ARG A 50 -2.45 -5.98 -4.02
C ARG A 50 -1.57 -4.99 -4.78
N ASN A 51 -1.82 -3.69 -4.68
CA ASN A 51 -0.96 -2.67 -5.28
C ASN A 51 0.46 -2.67 -4.70
N ASP A 52 0.66 -3.16 -3.47
CA ASP A 52 1.97 -3.30 -2.85
C ASP A 52 2.90 -4.26 -3.62
N GLU A 53 2.33 -5.21 -4.38
CA GLU A 53 3.11 -6.09 -5.27
C GLU A 53 3.88 -5.29 -6.33
N MET A 54 3.18 -4.34 -6.99
CA MET A 54 3.80 -3.50 -8.02
C MET A 54 4.92 -2.63 -7.43
N LEU A 55 4.69 -2.08 -6.23
CA LEU A 55 5.71 -1.30 -5.53
C LEU A 55 6.92 -2.17 -5.15
N ALA A 56 6.68 -3.38 -4.66
CA ALA A 56 7.75 -4.33 -4.32
C ALA A 56 8.56 -4.74 -5.56
N ASP A 57 7.92 -4.93 -6.72
CA ASP A 57 8.60 -5.17 -8.00
C ASP A 57 9.47 -3.99 -8.43
N TRP A 58 8.98 -2.76 -8.28
CA TRP A 58 9.76 -1.56 -8.57
C TRP A 58 10.94 -1.41 -7.61
N ASN A 59 10.79 -1.73 -6.33
CA ASN A 59 11.89 -1.73 -5.36
C ASN A 59 13.02 -2.71 -5.76
N VAL A 60 12.66 -3.90 -6.27
CA VAL A 60 13.65 -4.85 -6.80
C VAL A 60 14.35 -4.27 -8.03
N ARG A 61 13.62 -3.66 -8.97
CA ARG A 61 14.21 -3.01 -10.15
C ARG A 61 15.12 -1.85 -9.75
N GLN A 62 14.70 -1.03 -8.80
CA GLN A 62 15.48 0.08 -8.25
C GLN A 62 16.78 -0.43 -7.63
N ALA A 63 16.74 -1.51 -6.84
CA ALA A 63 17.93 -2.10 -6.24
C ALA A 63 18.94 -2.58 -7.29
N TRP A 64 18.48 -3.14 -8.42
CA TRP A 64 19.32 -3.43 -9.57
C TRP A 64 19.83 -2.17 -10.26
N GLY A 65 19.00 -1.13 -10.37
CA GLY A 65 19.38 0.17 -10.92
C GLY A 65 20.49 0.85 -10.12
N GLN A 66 20.53 0.67 -8.81
CA GLN A 66 21.59 1.20 -7.94
C GLN A 66 22.99 0.60 -8.21
N LEU A 67 23.07 -0.53 -8.92
CA LEU A 67 24.32 -1.09 -9.40
C LEU A 67 24.82 -0.44 -10.70
N LEU A 68 24.06 0.50 -11.26
CA LEU A 68 24.44 1.25 -12.46
C LEU A 68 24.92 2.66 -12.09
N PRO A 69 25.77 3.28 -12.91
CA PRO A 69 26.12 4.69 -12.73
C PRO A 69 24.89 5.59 -12.82
N SER A 70 24.82 6.60 -11.98
CA SER A 70 23.84 7.69 -12.11
C SER A 70 24.38 8.78 -13.02
N ALA A 71 23.54 9.30 -13.93
CA ALA A 71 23.85 10.41 -14.81
C ALA A 71 23.01 11.62 -14.41
N SER A 72 23.64 12.80 -14.39
CA SER A 72 22.95 14.06 -14.15
C SER A 72 23.38 15.11 -15.16
N ALA A 73 22.42 15.93 -15.59
CA ALA A 73 22.67 17.12 -16.41
C ALA A 73 22.07 18.33 -15.68
N ASN A 74 22.88 19.34 -15.47
CA ASN A 74 22.45 20.57 -14.82
C ASN A 74 22.75 21.75 -15.74
N GLY A 75 21.84 22.70 -15.82
CA GLY A 75 22.02 23.98 -16.50
C GLY A 75 21.62 25.10 -15.56
N GLY A 76 22.38 26.20 -15.57
CA GLY A 76 22.11 27.35 -14.72
C GLY A 76 22.31 28.65 -15.45
N LEU A 77 21.50 29.65 -15.10
CA LEU A 77 21.70 31.05 -15.45
C LEU A 77 21.91 31.83 -14.16
N SER A 78 22.87 32.75 -14.17
CA SER A 78 23.17 33.61 -13.04
C SER A 78 23.28 35.05 -13.49
N TRP A 79 22.83 35.95 -12.65
CA TRP A 79 23.09 37.37 -12.76
C TRP A 79 23.65 37.87 -11.43
N GLN A 80 24.72 38.59 -11.49
CA GLN A 80 25.35 39.26 -10.34
C GLN A 80 25.28 40.79 -10.60
N GLY A 81 24.63 41.48 -9.68
CA GLY A 81 24.56 42.95 -9.76
C GLY A 81 25.95 43.63 -9.63
N SER A 82 26.07 44.84 -10.16
CA SER A 82 27.21 45.70 -9.92
C SER A 82 27.29 46.09 -8.43
N GLY A 83 28.48 46.25 -7.92
CA GLY A 83 28.65 46.67 -6.54
C GLY A 83 30.11 46.62 -6.08
N GLU A 84 30.37 47.28 -4.96
CA GLU A 84 31.68 47.24 -4.29
C GLU A 84 31.84 45.97 -3.50
N THR A 85 32.97 45.30 -3.67
CA THR A 85 33.34 44.15 -2.79
C THR A 85 33.88 44.69 -1.47
N GLN A 86 33.17 44.45 -0.38
CA GLN A 86 33.65 44.78 0.97
C GLN A 86 34.75 43.80 1.38
N LEU A 87 35.90 44.35 1.81
CA LEU A 87 36.96 43.61 2.44
C LEU A 87 36.70 43.49 3.95
N PRO A 88 37.26 42.50 4.66
CA PRO A 88 37.17 42.42 6.11
C PRO A 88 37.69 43.70 6.75
N GLY A 89 36.83 44.43 7.53
CA GLY A 89 37.19 45.68 8.19
C GLY A 89 36.60 46.95 7.62
N SER A 90 35.47 46.85 6.88
CA SER A 90 34.74 47.98 6.29
C SER A 90 35.45 48.79 5.19
N LEU A 91 36.58 48.35 4.70
CA LEU A 91 37.23 48.90 3.52
C LEU A 91 36.56 48.35 2.25
N THR A 92 36.31 49.21 1.30
CA THR A 92 35.86 48.81 -0.04
C THR A 92 37.02 48.82 -1.04
N LEU A 93 36.91 48.11 -2.13
CA LEU A 93 37.88 48.22 -3.23
C LEU A 93 37.91 49.63 -3.82
N GLY A 94 36.81 50.38 -3.75
CA GLY A 94 36.72 51.81 -4.13
C GLY A 94 37.61 52.69 -3.24
N ASP A 95 37.70 52.44 -1.94
CA ASP A 95 38.57 53.14 -1.00
C ASP A 95 40.07 52.94 -1.34
N LEU A 96 40.40 51.85 -2.05
CA LEU A 96 41.73 51.52 -2.53
C LEU A 96 42.00 52.00 -3.96
N GLY A 97 41.05 52.79 -4.56
CA GLY A 97 41.20 53.37 -5.89
C GLY A 97 40.85 52.44 -7.05
N PHE A 98 40.17 51.30 -6.77
CA PHE A 98 39.67 50.43 -7.82
C PHE A 98 38.24 50.85 -8.22
N SER A 99 37.93 50.74 -9.50
CA SER A 99 36.57 51.01 -10.01
C SER A 99 35.58 49.92 -9.57
N ASP A 100 34.29 50.30 -9.46
CA ASP A 100 33.22 49.36 -9.13
C ASP A 100 33.19 48.17 -10.08
N GLN A 101 32.91 47.00 -9.55
CA GLN A 101 32.72 45.81 -10.41
C GLN A 101 31.43 45.96 -11.24
N PRO A 102 31.46 45.67 -12.54
CA PRO A 102 30.25 45.66 -13.37
C PRO A 102 29.32 44.51 -12.96
N SER A 103 28.06 44.57 -13.39
CA SER A 103 27.18 43.39 -13.30
C SER A 103 27.67 42.31 -14.27
N TYR A 104 27.47 41.05 -13.87
CA TYR A 104 27.87 39.89 -14.66
C TYR A 104 26.66 39.04 -14.97
N TYR A 105 26.56 38.58 -16.21
CA TYR A 105 25.67 37.54 -16.70
C TYR A 105 26.47 36.25 -16.84
N GLY A 106 25.93 35.17 -16.33
CA GLY A 106 26.59 33.86 -16.43
C GLY A 106 25.62 32.78 -16.83
N SER A 107 26.11 31.84 -17.57
CA SER A 107 25.43 30.54 -17.76
C SER A 107 26.42 29.42 -17.49
N SER A 108 25.89 28.28 -17.10
CA SER A 108 26.71 27.11 -16.83
C SER A 108 25.97 25.84 -17.23
N TYR A 109 26.71 24.83 -17.64
CA TYR A 109 26.23 23.47 -17.77
C TYR A 109 27.19 22.52 -17.06
N SER A 110 26.64 21.41 -16.55
CA SER A 110 27.45 20.30 -16.09
C SER A 110 26.77 18.97 -16.42
N LEU A 111 27.53 18.05 -16.97
CA LEU A 111 27.15 16.67 -17.20
C LEU A 111 28.02 15.81 -16.29
N GLY A 112 27.40 15.04 -15.39
CA GLY A 112 28.09 14.21 -14.42
C GLY A 112 27.66 12.76 -14.49
N LEU A 113 28.61 11.86 -14.35
CA LEU A 113 28.39 10.43 -14.11
C LEU A 113 28.98 10.09 -12.75
N ASN A 114 28.14 9.51 -11.87
CA ASN A 114 28.56 9.10 -10.55
C ASN A 114 28.24 7.62 -10.36
N TYR A 115 29.19 6.86 -9.86
CA TYR A 115 29.05 5.46 -9.51
C TYR A 115 29.56 5.22 -8.10
N SER A 116 28.71 4.67 -7.25
CA SER A 116 29.06 4.30 -5.88
C SER A 116 28.84 2.80 -5.68
N LEU A 117 29.90 2.09 -5.42
CA LEU A 117 29.87 0.67 -5.14
C LEU A 117 30.26 0.42 -3.69
N ASN A 118 29.35 -0.15 -2.95
CA ASN A 118 29.58 -0.67 -1.61
C ASN A 118 28.90 -2.04 -1.47
N TRP A 119 29.21 -2.75 -0.40
CA TRP A 119 28.69 -4.11 -0.20
C TRP A 119 27.17 -4.12 0.03
N ALA A 120 26.61 -3.06 0.63
CA ALA A 120 25.17 -2.91 0.78
C ALA A 120 24.47 -2.80 -0.58
N THR A 121 25.05 -2.05 -1.53
CA THR A 121 24.51 -1.94 -2.91
C THR A 121 24.51 -3.31 -3.61
N VAL A 122 25.56 -4.11 -3.40
CA VAL A 122 25.64 -5.48 -3.97
C VAL A 122 24.60 -6.42 -3.36
N LEU A 123 24.31 -6.28 -2.05
CA LEU A 123 23.28 -7.07 -1.36
C LEU A 123 21.87 -6.54 -1.60
N GLY A 124 21.72 -5.28 -2.03
CA GLY A 124 20.43 -4.61 -2.25
C GLY A 124 19.41 -5.43 -3.03
N PRO A 125 19.75 -5.99 -4.21
CA PRO A 125 18.81 -6.81 -4.98
C PRO A 125 18.37 -8.09 -4.25
N LYS A 126 19.25 -8.69 -3.43
CA LYS A 126 18.91 -9.87 -2.62
C LYS A 126 17.95 -9.49 -1.50
N GLN A 127 18.20 -8.38 -0.82
CA GLN A 127 17.35 -7.84 0.23
C GLN A 127 15.97 -7.48 -0.33
N SER A 128 15.90 -6.68 -1.39
CA SER A 128 14.62 -6.30 -2.00
C SER A 128 13.81 -7.48 -2.53
N LYS A 129 14.46 -8.55 -3.02
CA LYS A 129 13.78 -9.80 -3.38
C LYS A 129 13.19 -10.52 -2.16
N ALA A 130 13.85 -10.49 -1.01
CA ALA A 130 13.32 -11.09 0.22
C ALA A 130 12.15 -10.26 0.77
N GLU A 131 12.27 -8.93 0.75
CA GLU A 131 11.18 -8.01 1.11
C GLU A 131 9.97 -8.20 0.18
N ARG A 132 10.18 -8.36 -1.15
CA ARG A 132 9.12 -8.70 -2.08
C ARG A 132 8.41 -10.01 -1.71
N ARG A 133 9.15 -11.07 -1.33
CA ARG A 133 8.53 -12.33 -0.87
C ARG A 133 7.68 -12.12 0.38
N SER A 134 8.15 -11.30 1.33
CA SER A 134 7.39 -10.94 2.52
C SER A 134 6.10 -10.19 2.16
N THR A 135 6.16 -9.25 1.20
CA THR A 135 4.98 -8.53 0.70
C THR A 135 3.98 -9.49 0.05
N LEU A 136 4.44 -10.40 -0.83
CA LEU A 136 3.57 -11.39 -1.48
C LEU A 136 2.91 -12.34 -0.46
N ALA A 137 3.65 -12.77 0.56
CA ALA A 137 3.08 -13.56 1.64
C ALA A 137 2.04 -12.77 2.45
N GLY A 138 2.25 -11.45 2.64
CA GLY A 138 1.28 -10.54 3.23
C GLY A 138 0.00 -10.40 2.40
N ILE A 139 0.13 -10.31 1.07
CA ILE A 139 -1.01 -10.27 0.14
C ILE A 139 -1.79 -11.60 0.22
N GLY A 140 -1.11 -12.74 0.27
CA GLY A 140 -1.75 -14.06 0.45
C GLY A 140 -2.51 -14.18 1.78
N ALA A 141 -1.98 -13.61 2.87
CA ALA A 141 -2.68 -13.55 4.14
C ALA A 141 -3.94 -12.65 4.08
N ALA A 142 -3.84 -11.51 3.41
CA ALA A 142 -4.98 -10.60 3.19
C ALA A 142 -6.06 -11.25 2.32
N GLU A 143 -5.67 -12.01 1.28
CA GLU A 143 -6.58 -12.79 0.44
C GLU A 143 -7.33 -13.84 1.26
N SER A 144 -6.63 -14.62 2.09
CA SER A 144 -7.26 -15.62 2.96
C SER A 144 -8.25 -15.00 3.95
N ASN A 145 -7.91 -13.85 4.51
CA ASN A 145 -8.83 -13.09 5.37
C ASN A 145 -10.06 -12.60 4.59
N LEU A 146 -9.89 -12.13 3.35
CA LEU A 146 -11.01 -11.73 2.49
C LEU A 146 -11.93 -12.91 2.20
N VAL A 147 -11.38 -14.06 1.83
CA VAL A 147 -12.15 -15.29 1.57
C VAL A 147 -12.95 -15.70 2.80
N GLN A 148 -12.34 -15.68 3.99
CA GLN A 148 -13.03 -15.95 5.25
C GLN A 148 -14.19 -14.98 5.50
N GLN A 149 -13.96 -13.67 5.36
CA GLN A 149 -14.97 -12.63 5.57
C GLN A 149 -16.14 -12.78 4.58
N VAL A 150 -15.86 -13.02 3.30
CA VAL A 150 -16.88 -13.23 2.27
C VAL A 150 -17.70 -14.50 2.58
N THR A 151 -17.02 -15.59 2.96
CA THR A 151 -17.70 -16.85 3.30
C THR A 151 -18.62 -16.67 4.51
N THR A 152 -18.14 -16.04 5.58
CA THR A 152 -18.95 -15.76 6.78
C THR A 152 -20.15 -14.85 6.46
N ALA A 153 -19.94 -13.80 5.66
CA ALA A 153 -21.02 -12.89 5.27
C ALA A 153 -22.06 -13.59 4.35
N TYR A 154 -21.60 -14.48 3.49
CA TYR A 154 -22.47 -15.29 2.62
C TYR A 154 -23.31 -16.30 3.42
N VAL A 155 -22.70 -17.02 4.36
CA VAL A 155 -23.37 -17.94 5.27
C VAL A 155 -24.40 -17.19 6.13
N GLU A 156 -24.05 -16.00 6.62
CA GLU A 156 -25.01 -15.15 7.37
C GLU A 156 -26.19 -14.71 6.50
N LEU A 157 -25.98 -14.38 5.23
CA LEU A 157 -27.06 -14.06 4.31
C LEU A 157 -28.01 -15.25 4.13
N LEU A 158 -27.46 -16.46 3.91
CA LEU A 158 -28.27 -17.69 3.80
C LEU A 158 -29.10 -17.95 5.05
N ARG A 159 -28.52 -17.76 6.22
CA ARG A 159 -29.23 -17.86 7.51
C ARG A 159 -30.40 -16.90 7.59
N GLN A 160 -30.23 -15.65 7.11
CA GLN A 160 -31.30 -14.65 7.10
C GLN A 160 -32.38 -14.97 6.04
N VAL A 161 -32.02 -15.56 4.90
CA VAL A 161 -32.98 -16.05 3.89
C VAL A 161 -33.88 -17.13 4.49
N ASP A 162 -33.30 -18.12 5.19
CA ASP A 162 -34.05 -19.14 5.88
C ASP A 162 -34.93 -18.60 7.01
N ALA A 163 -34.41 -17.60 7.77
CA ALA A 163 -35.21 -16.94 8.81
C ALA A 163 -36.45 -16.23 8.23
N VAL A 164 -36.36 -15.64 7.02
CA VAL A 164 -37.54 -15.06 6.32
C VAL A 164 -38.51 -16.15 5.94
N ARG A 165 -38.06 -17.26 5.36
CA ARG A 165 -38.89 -18.41 5.02
C ARG A 165 -39.66 -18.93 6.23
N ILE A 166 -39.01 -19.12 7.36
CA ILE A 166 -39.62 -19.57 8.62
C ILE A 166 -40.66 -18.55 9.11
N ALA A 167 -40.34 -17.26 9.09
CA ALA A 167 -41.27 -16.20 9.52
C ALA A 167 -42.52 -16.13 8.62
N GLU A 168 -42.35 -16.26 7.32
CA GLU A 168 -43.49 -16.30 6.35
C GLU A 168 -44.37 -17.51 6.58
N GLN A 169 -43.78 -18.68 6.85
CA GLN A 169 -44.53 -19.88 7.21
C GLN A 169 -45.35 -19.71 8.52
N GLN A 170 -44.74 -19.02 9.53
CA GLN A 170 -45.47 -18.70 10.76
C GLN A 170 -46.63 -17.73 10.53
N LEU A 171 -46.47 -16.72 9.66
CA LEU A 171 -47.52 -15.81 9.28
C LEU A 171 -48.65 -16.54 8.56
N GLU A 172 -48.34 -17.44 7.61
CA GLU A 172 -49.35 -18.26 6.91
C GLU A 172 -50.15 -19.12 7.89
N ASN A 173 -49.48 -19.80 8.85
CA ASN A 173 -50.11 -20.59 9.90
C ASN A 173 -51.02 -19.69 10.78
N ALA A 174 -50.57 -18.50 11.19
CA ALA A 174 -51.36 -17.56 11.99
C ALA A 174 -52.61 -17.09 11.24
N GLN A 175 -52.50 -16.78 9.94
CA GLN A 175 -53.62 -16.39 9.09
C GLN A 175 -54.61 -17.54 8.89
N PHE A 176 -54.12 -18.78 8.73
CA PHE A 176 -54.97 -19.96 8.67
C PHE A 176 -55.74 -20.14 9.99
N ASN A 177 -55.07 -20.02 11.13
CA ASN A 177 -55.74 -20.12 12.45
C ASN A 177 -56.77 -19.04 12.67
N LEU A 178 -56.55 -17.81 12.22
CA LEU A 178 -57.55 -16.74 12.28
C LEU A 178 -58.80 -17.07 11.48
N ARG A 179 -58.60 -17.52 10.23
CA ARG A 179 -59.76 -17.96 9.39
C ARG A 179 -60.54 -19.10 10.03
N LEU A 180 -59.85 -20.06 10.64
CA LEU A 180 -60.48 -21.18 11.34
C LEU A 180 -61.26 -20.71 12.57
N ALA A 181 -60.69 -19.83 13.40
CA ALA A 181 -61.37 -19.28 14.58
C ALA A 181 -62.60 -18.43 14.18
N GLN A 182 -62.54 -17.66 13.09
CA GLN A 182 -63.66 -16.92 12.57
C GLN A 182 -64.81 -17.85 12.13
N GLY A 183 -64.52 -18.93 11.38
CA GLY A 183 -65.52 -19.92 10.98
C GLY A 183 -66.14 -20.69 12.18
N GLN A 184 -65.34 -21.00 13.20
CA GLN A 184 -65.83 -21.63 14.44
C GLN A 184 -66.69 -20.67 15.30
N LEU A 185 -66.42 -19.34 15.27
CA LEU A 185 -67.25 -18.35 15.91
C LEU A 185 -68.65 -18.25 15.25
N GLU A 186 -68.71 -18.33 13.91
CA GLU A 186 -69.99 -18.31 13.17
C GLU A 186 -70.94 -19.45 13.55
N VAL A 187 -70.34 -20.63 13.91
CA VAL A 187 -71.13 -21.78 14.39
C VAL A 187 -71.19 -21.90 15.91
N GLY A 188 -70.68 -20.88 16.65
CA GLY A 188 -70.79 -20.77 18.11
C GLY A 188 -69.88 -21.74 18.88
N GLN A 189 -68.80 -22.26 18.26
CA GLN A 189 -67.84 -23.20 18.91
C GLN A 189 -66.72 -22.49 19.68
N VAL A 190 -66.38 -21.22 19.36
CA VAL A 190 -65.39 -20.41 20.04
C VAL A 190 -65.95 -19.06 20.40
N THR A 191 -65.21 -18.29 21.27
CA THR A 191 -65.62 -16.98 21.74
C THR A 191 -64.99 -15.87 20.86
N PRO A 192 -65.57 -14.64 20.87
CA PRO A 192 -64.95 -13.47 20.23
C PRO A 192 -63.53 -13.19 20.76
N ILE A 193 -63.21 -13.60 22.01
CA ILE A 193 -61.89 -13.47 22.60
C ILE A 193 -60.86 -14.34 21.87
N ASP A 194 -61.24 -15.56 21.50
CA ASP A 194 -60.37 -16.47 20.78
C ASP A 194 -60.04 -15.94 19.39
N VAL A 195 -61.02 -15.31 18.68
CA VAL A 195 -60.75 -14.64 17.40
C VAL A 195 -59.82 -13.43 17.60
N GLY A 196 -60.06 -12.63 18.65
CA GLY A 196 -59.14 -11.51 18.97
C GLY A 196 -57.72 -11.95 19.27
N GLN A 197 -57.53 -13.09 19.96
CA GLN A 197 -56.20 -13.68 20.18
C GLN A 197 -55.53 -14.12 18.88
N ALA A 198 -56.25 -14.76 17.98
CA ALA A 198 -55.77 -15.16 16.66
C ALA A 198 -55.38 -13.94 15.81
N GLU A 199 -56.14 -12.86 15.86
CA GLU A 199 -55.86 -11.61 15.17
C GLU A 199 -54.56 -10.92 15.71
N VAL A 200 -54.37 -10.88 17.04
CA VAL A 200 -53.11 -10.41 17.65
C VAL A 200 -51.93 -11.28 17.19
N GLN A 201 -52.12 -12.59 17.07
CA GLN A 201 -51.04 -13.48 16.63
C GLN A 201 -50.66 -13.23 15.16
N VAL A 202 -51.59 -12.92 14.27
CA VAL A 202 -51.32 -12.49 12.88
C VAL A 202 -50.50 -11.20 12.90
N GLY A 203 -50.94 -10.18 13.64
CA GLY A 203 -50.18 -8.90 13.74
C GLY A 203 -48.76 -9.08 14.25
N ARG A 204 -48.54 -9.95 15.27
CA ARG A 204 -47.17 -10.29 15.75
C ARG A 204 -46.33 -10.96 14.68
N SER A 205 -46.89 -11.93 13.93
CA SER A 205 -46.17 -12.62 12.86
C SER A 205 -45.83 -11.68 11.71
N GLU A 206 -46.72 -10.74 11.36
CA GLU A 206 -46.42 -9.70 10.36
C GLU A 206 -45.20 -8.83 10.78
N VAL A 207 -45.15 -8.42 12.04
CA VAL A 207 -44.00 -7.67 12.57
C VAL A 207 -42.69 -8.47 12.47
N ILE A 208 -42.75 -9.79 12.79
CA ILE A 208 -41.59 -10.68 12.67
C ILE A 208 -41.11 -10.78 11.23
N VAL A 209 -42.02 -10.94 10.25
CA VAL A 209 -41.69 -10.97 8.82
C VAL A 209 -41.03 -9.66 8.39
N LEU A 210 -41.55 -8.52 8.78
CA LEU A 210 -40.93 -7.23 8.47
C LEU A 210 -39.50 -7.09 9.05
N GLN A 211 -39.31 -7.52 10.29
CA GLN A 211 -38.01 -7.48 10.94
C GLN A 211 -36.99 -8.43 10.28
N THR A 212 -37.38 -9.66 9.96
CA THR A 212 -36.49 -10.63 9.32
C THR A 212 -36.13 -10.23 7.90
N ARG A 213 -37.09 -9.72 7.11
CA ARG A 213 -36.79 -9.15 5.78
C ARG A 213 -35.83 -7.98 5.84
N ASN A 214 -35.95 -7.11 6.84
CA ASN A 214 -35.01 -6.02 7.04
C ASN A 214 -33.59 -6.54 7.38
N ARG A 215 -33.48 -7.57 8.24
CA ARG A 215 -32.20 -8.21 8.58
C ARG A 215 -31.57 -8.85 7.34
N MET A 216 -32.33 -9.58 6.55
CA MET A 216 -31.89 -10.17 5.29
C MET A 216 -31.37 -9.09 4.33
N THR A 217 -32.09 -7.99 4.16
CA THR A 217 -31.68 -6.88 3.31
C THR A 217 -30.37 -6.26 3.81
N THR A 218 -30.24 -6.07 5.13
CA THR A 218 -29.01 -5.55 5.74
C THR A 218 -27.82 -6.50 5.52
N SER A 219 -28.01 -7.80 5.67
CA SER A 219 -26.96 -8.81 5.42
C SER A 219 -26.55 -8.84 3.95
N ARG A 220 -27.51 -8.70 3.01
CA ARG A 220 -27.23 -8.56 1.58
C ARG A 220 -26.40 -7.32 1.28
N MET A 221 -26.74 -6.17 1.85
CA MET A 221 -25.97 -4.92 1.68
C MET A 221 -24.55 -5.05 2.22
N ARG A 222 -24.36 -5.72 3.37
CA ARG A 222 -23.02 -5.96 3.94
C ARG A 222 -22.18 -6.86 3.02
N LEU A 223 -22.77 -7.91 2.47
CA LEU A 223 -22.07 -8.76 1.51
C LEU A 223 -21.69 -7.96 0.26
N LEU A 224 -22.60 -7.18 -0.34
CA LEU A 224 -22.32 -6.33 -1.51
C LEU A 224 -21.20 -5.33 -1.23
N GLN A 225 -21.20 -4.70 -0.05
CA GLN A 225 -20.11 -3.81 0.38
C GLN A 225 -18.77 -4.55 0.43
N LEU A 226 -18.77 -5.77 0.98
CA LEU A 226 -17.55 -6.59 1.06
C LEU A 226 -17.08 -7.05 -0.33
N LEU A 227 -18.01 -7.29 -1.25
CA LEU A 227 -17.71 -7.58 -2.66
C LEU A 227 -17.19 -6.36 -3.42
N GLY A 228 -17.32 -5.14 -2.87
CA GLY A 228 -16.94 -3.90 -3.56
C GLY A 228 -17.97 -3.42 -4.57
N LEU A 229 -19.23 -3.83 -4.42
CA LEU A 229 -20.32 -3.54 -5.32
C LEU A 229 -21.31 -2.53 -4.74
N SER A 230 -22.16 -1.95 -5.60
CA SER A 230 -23.23 -1.06 -5.17
C SER A 230 -24.28 -1.83 -4.35
N VAL A 231 -24.74 -1.24 -3.23
CA VAL A 231 -25.62 -1.88 -2.23
C VAL A 231 -27.07 -2.03 -2.69
N ASP A 232 -27.47 -1.46 -3.82
CA ASP A 232 -28.81 -1.47 -4.38
C ASP A 232 -29.11 -2.71 -5.27
N GLN A 233 -28.09 -3.55 -5.51
CA GLN A 233 -28.23 -4.72 -6.35
C GLN A 233 -29.01 -5.85 -5.65
N GLN A 234 -29.74 -6.62 -6.46
CA GLN A 234 -30.54 -7.77 -6.02
C GLN A 234 -29.93 -9.05 -6.58
N PHE A 235 -29.83 -10.08 -5.76
CA PHE A 235 -29.39 -11.42 -6.15
C PHE A 235 -29.93 -12.45 -5.14
N ASP A 236 -29.96 -13.70 -5.55
CA ASP A 236 -30.31 -14.83 -4.71
C ASP A 236 -29.09 -15.72 -4.50
N PRO A 237 -28.76 -16.07 -3.24
CA PRO A 237 -27.65 -16.99 -2.95
C PRO A 237 -28.07 -18.41 -3.33
N THR A 238 -27.16 -19.14 -4.02
CA THR A 238 -27.45 -20.48 -4.56
C THR A 238 -26.68 -21.62 -3.94
N THR A 239 -25.61 -21.34 -3.18
CA THR A 239 -24.80 -22.40 -2.58
C THR A 239 -25.55 -23.07 -1.42
N GLY A 240 -25.79 -24.36 -1.53
CA GLY A 240 -26.25 -25.19 -0.43
C GLY A 240 -25.05 -25.71 0.37
N PHE A 241 -25.23 -25.80 1.67
CA PHE A 241 -24.24 -26.40 2.57
C PHE A 241 -24.79 -27.67 3.20
N GLU A 242 -24.08 -28.77 3.03
CA GLU A 242 -24.43 -30.04 3.62
C GLU A 242 -23.70 -30.25 4.95
N LEU A 243 -24.39 -30.85 5.93
CA LEU A 243 -23.82 -31.19 7.22
C LEU A 243 -22.99 -32.47 7.04
N THR A 244 -21.66 -32.35 7.11
CA THR A 244 -20.72 -33.44 6.94
C THR A 244 -20.05 -33.77 8.28
N GLU A 245 -19.87 -35.04 8.63
CA GLU A 245 -19.21 -35.44 9.86
C GLU A 245 -17.74 -35.00 9.84
N PRO A 246 -17.26 -34.29 10.89
CA PRO A 246 -15.87 -33.83 10.96
C PRO A 246 -14.94 -34.99 11.37
N THR A 247 -14.27 -35.58 10.39
CA THR A 247 -13.33 -36.73 10.60
C THR A 247 -11.88 -36.29 10.79
N TRP A 248 -11.62 -34.98 10.80
CA TRP A 248 -10.27 -34.44 10.89
C TRP A 248 -9.65 -34.64 12.26
N GLU A 249 -8.35 -35.00 12.27
CA GLU A 249 -7.55 -35.10 13.48
C GLU A 249 -6.67 -33.87 13.67
N LEU A 250 -6.43 -33.46 14.93
CA LEU A 250 -5.64 -32.27 15.26
C LEU A 250 -4.22 -32.33 14.67
N GLU A 251 -3.61 -33.50 14.65
CA GLU A 251 -2.25 -33.66 14.09
C GLU A 251 -2.21 -33.42 12.61
N GLN A 252 -3.21 -33.87 11.83
CA GLN A 252 -3.34 -33.64 10.40
C GLN A 252 -3.55 -32.15 10.13
N LEU A 253 -4.46 -31.49 10.85
CA LEU A 253 -4.72 -30.06 10.72
C LEU A 253 -3.46 -29.23 11.06
N SER A 254 -2.72 -29.62 12.09
CA SER A 254 -1.47 -28.95 12.47
C SER A 254 -0.39 -29.10 11.39
N ALA A 255 -0.27 -30.27 10.76
CA ALA A 255 0.66 -30.50 9.67
C ALA A 255 0.27 -29.65 8.43
N MET A 256 -1.02 -29.58 8.10
CA MET A 256 -1.53 -28.72 7.00
C MET A 256 -1.26 -27.24 7.29
N ALA A 257 -1.58 -26.77 8.49
CA ALA A 257 -1.38 -25.37 8.89
C ALA A 257 0.09 -24.97 8.93
N ALA A 258 0.99 -25.86 9.31
CA ALA A 258 2.44 -25.60 9.31
C ALA A 258 2.98 -25.18 7.94
N GLY A 259 2.40 -25.70 6.84
CA GLY A 259 2.73 -25.35 5.46
C GLY A 259 1.76 -24.40 4.80
N GLY A 260 0.49 -24.39 5.21
CA GLY A 260 -0.62 -23.68 4.55
C GLY A 260 -1.02 -22.37 5.21
N ASN A 261 -0.76 -22.17 6.52
CA ASN A 261 -1.21 -20.97 7.23
C ASN A 261 -0.55 -19.69 6.65
N PRO A 262 -1.35 -18.76 6.08
CA PRO A 262 -0.80 -17.61 5.36
C PRO A 262 -0.07 -16.62 6.29
N GLU A 263 -0.54 -16.46 7.51
CA GLU A 263 0.09 -15.57 8.49
C GLU A 263 1.45 -16.11 8.96
N LEU A 264 1.56 -17.42 9.15
CA LEU A 264 2.83 -18.06 9.48
C LEU A 264 3.84 -17.92 8.31
N GLN A 265 3.38 -18.08 7.07
CA GLN A 265 4.22 -17.85 5.88
C GLN A 265 4.70 -16.39 5.80
N ARG A 266 3.81 -15.45 6.08
CA ARG A 266 4.16 -14.02 6.14
C ARG A 266 5.25 -13.75 7.16
N ARG A 267 5.12 -14.28 8.40
CA ARG A 267 6.12 -14.12 9.47
C ARG A 267 7.47 -14.72 9.09
N ARG A 268 7.47 -15.93 8.49
CA ARG A 268 8.70 -16.59 8.02
C ARG A 268 9.40 -15.80 6.92
N SER A 269 8.64 -15.25 5.96
CA SER A 269 9.21 -14.41 4.89
C SER A 269 9.78 -13.09 5.44
N SER A 270 9.16 -12.50 6.46
CA SER A 270 9.68 -11.31 7.14
C SER A 270 10.97 -11.61 7.90
N TRP A 271 11.08 -12.77 8.55
CA TRP A 271 12.32 -13.21 9.17
C TRP A 271 13.46 -13.39 8.14
N GLU A 272 13.19 -14.01 7.00
CA GLU A 272 14.18 -14.13 5.91
C GLU A 272 14.69 -12.77 5.43
N ALA A 273 13.80 -11.79 5.29
CA ALA A 273 14.18 -10.44 4.92
C ALA A 273 15.07 -9.77 5.99
N ALA A 274 14.73 -9.96 7.27
CA ALA A 274 15.51 -9.43 8.40
C ALA A 274 16.89 -10.10 8.51
N ASP A 275 17.00 -11.40 8.24
CA ASP A 275 18.29 -12.11 8.24
C ASP A 275 19.25 -11.56 7.17
N ILE A 276 18.73 -11.26 5.97
CA ILE A 276 19.49 -10.56 4.94
C ILE A 276 19.84 -9.14 5.39
N GLY A 277 18.94 -8.48 6.13
CA GLY A 277 19.17 -7.17 6.73
C GLY A 277 20.38 -7.15 7.68
N VAL A 278 20.62 -8.22 8.44
CA VAL A 278 21.85 -8.36 9.28
C VAL A 278 23.10 -8.34 8.41
N SER A 279 23.08 -9.09 7.29
CA SER A 279 24.20 -9.09 6.33
C SER A 279 24.43 -7.72 5.70
N SER A 280 23.35 -6.99 5.42
CA SER A 280 23.38 -5.61 4.93
C SER A 280 23.96 -4.65 5.98
N ALA A 281 23.61 -4.80 7.26
CA ALA A 281 24.18 -4.00 8.34
C ALA A 281 25.71 -4.20 8.50
N TRP A 282 26.19 -5.43 8.33
CA TRP A 282 27.62 -5.75 8.31
C TRP A 282 28.36 -5.08 7.16
N SER A 283 27.70 -4.77 6.06
CA SER A 283 28.32 -4.08 4.92
C SER A 283 28.90 -2.71 5.26
N GLN A 284 28.44 -2.08 6.36
CA GLN A 284 28.95 -0.80 6.85
C GLN A 284 30.43 -0.86 7.31
N TYR A 285 31.00 -2.05 7.48
CA TYR A 285 32.42 -2.24 7.78
C TYR A 285 33.27 -2.38 6.51
N MET A 286 32.66 -2.55 5.35
CA MET A 286 33.37 -2.76 4.09
C MET A 286 33.75 -1.43 3.42
N PRO A 287 34.80 -1.44 2.58
CA PRO A 287 35.17 -0.26 1.80
C PRO A 287 34.05 0.18 0.85
N THR A 288 33.99 1.49 0.61
CA THR A 288 33.12 2.09 -0.42
C THR A 288 33.99 2.66 -1.53
N LEU A 289 33.73 2.29 -2.77
CA LEU A 289 34.33 2.82 -3.98
C LEU A 289 33.40 3.84 -4.62
N ASN A 290 33.88 5.08 -4.77
CA ASN A 290 33.17 6.14 -5.48
C ASN A 290 33.96 6.52 -6.73
N LEU A 291 33.30 6.48 -7.88
CA LEU A 291 33.82 6.95 -9.16
C LEU A 291 32.97 8.11 -9.62
N SER A 292 33.61 9.22 -10.01
CA SER A 292 32.91 10.35 -10.60
C SER A 292 33.67 10.87 -11.80
N THR A 293 32.94 11.20 -12.85
CA THR A 293 33.48 11.89 -14.02
C THR A 293 32.45 12.90 -14.51
N GLY A 294 32.93 13.96 -15.16
CA GLY A 294 32.02 14.99 -15.66
C GLY A 294 32.69 15.95 -16.59
N TRP A 295 31.84 16.63 -17.31
CA TRP A 295 32.14 17.77 -18.20
C TRP A 295 31.34 18.95 -17.74
N SER A 296 31.97 20.12 -17.68
CA SER A 296 31.29 21.37 -17.36
C SER A 296 31.81 22.51 -18.21
N GLY A 297 30.99 23.50 -18.39
CA GLY A 297 31.37 24.74 -19.02
C GLY A 297 30.58 25.89 -18.42
N PHE A 298 31.16 27.06 -18.50
CA PHE A 298 30.51 28.28 -18.02
C PHE A 298 30.74 29.45 -18.98
N THR A 299 29.89 30.43 -18.92
CA THR A 299 30.07 31.73 -19.54
C THR A 299 30.06 32.79 -18.45
N ARG A 300 30.81 33.86 -18.64
CA ARG A 300 30.76 35.03 -17.78
C ARG A 300 30.95 36.27 -18.63
N GLU A 301 29.93 37.08 -18.77
CA GLU A 301 29.91 38.29 -19.51
C GLU A 301 29.65 39.48 -18.59
N ALA A 302 30.52 40.46 -18.63
CA ALA A 302 30.37 41.71 -17.88
C ALA A 302 29.46 42.66 -18.67
N SER A 303 28.64 43.46 -18.00
CA SER A 303 27.84 44.50 -18.58
C SER A 303 28.66 45.66 -19.17
N SER A 304 29.88 45.86 -18.70
CA SER A 304 30.91 46.78 -19.24
C SER A 304 32.28 46.14 -19.08
N THR A 305 33.16 46.34 -20.04
CA THR A 305 34.56 45.85 -20.02
C THR A 305 35.53 46.87 -19.43
N ASP A 306 35.07 48.03 -18.99
CA ASP A 306 35.93 49.10 -18.47
C ASP A 306 36.76 48.65 -17.25
N PHE A 307 36.16 47.87 -16.36
CA PHE A 307 36.87 47.33 -15.19
C PHE A 307 37.99 46.36 -15.61
N GLN A 308 37.74 45.44 -16.55
CA GLN A 308 38.74 44.49 -17.03
C GLN A 308 39.87 45.20 -17.77
N ILE A 309 39.55 46.25 -18.56
CA ILE A 309 40.51 47.06 -19.28
C ILE A 309 41.37 47.82 -18.27
N ALA A 310 40.76 48.53 -17.30
CA ALA A 310 41.51 49.24 -16.25
C ALA A 310 42.43 48.33 -15.42
N GLN A 311 41.93 47.11 -15.14
CA GLN A 311 42.75 46.11 -14.43
C GLN A 311 43.95 45.66 -15.27
N ALA A 312 43.77 45.41 -16.56
CA ALA A 312 44.86 45.02 -17.46
C ALA A 312 45.87 46.15 -17.64
N GLU A 313 45.41 47.41 -17.82
CA GLU A 313 46.27 48.59 -17.85
C GLU A 313 47.08 48.73 -16.54
N GLY A 314 46.47 48.57 -15.38
CA GLY A 314 47.12 48.59 -14.08
C GLY A 314 48.16 47.48 -13.89
N GLN A 315 47.91 46.27 -14.41
CA GLN A 315 48.89 45.18 -14.41
C GLN A 315 50.11 45.51 -15.27
N ILE A 316 49.94 46.09 -16.45
CA ILE A 316 51.04 46.50 -17.31
C ILE A 316 51.85 47.64 -16.64
N GLN A 317 51.15 48.65 -16.07
CA GLN A 317 51.86 49.70 -15.30
C GLN A 317 52.69 49.14 -14.15
N SER A 318 52.17 48.18 -13.43
CA SER A 318 52.86 47.50 -12.36
C SER A 318 54.08 46.70 -12.88
N ALA A 319 53.95 46.02 -14.02
CA ALA A 319 55.03 45.31 -14.67
C ALA A 319 56.14 46.25 -15.15
N VAL A 320 55.74 47.40 -15.74
CA VAL A 320 56.71 48.47 -16.10
C VAL A 320 57.45 49.00 -14.88
N ALA A 321 56.78 49.35 -13.78
CA ALA A 321 57.38 49.84 -12.55
C ALA A 321 58.30 48.77 -11.95
N GLN A 322 57.94 47.52 -11.95
CA GLN A 322 58.79 46.41 -11.47
C GLN A 322 60.02 46.23 -12.35
N CYS A 323 59.89 46.38 -13.68
CA CYS A 323 61.02 46.32 -14.61
C CYS A 323 62.06 47.46 -14.32
N PHE A 324 61.57 48.69 -14.20
CA PHE A 324 62.45 49.82 -13.85
C PHE A 324 63.12 49.60 -12.48
N PHE A 325 62.41 49.18 -11.49
CA PHE A 325 62.93 48.82 -10.16
C PHE A 325 64.05 47.75 -10.24
N THR A 326 63.81 46.73 -11.02
CA THR A 326 64.72 45.61 -11.26
C THR A 326 66.01 46.13 -11.98
N ASN A 327 65.86 46.99 -12.98
CA ASN A 327 67.02 47.61 -13.68
C ASN A 327 67.85 48.51 -12.75
N ASP A 328 67.21 49.31 -11.92
CA ASP A 328 67.91 50.10 -10.91
C ASP A 328 68.72 49.25 -9.89
N LEU A 329 68.06 48.09 -9.48
CA LEU A 329 68.76 47.12 -8.60
C LEU A 329 69.99 46.49 -9.31
N TYR A 330 69.82 46.09 -10.62
CA TYR A 330 70.93 45.48 -11.39
C TYR A 330 72.09 46.46 -11.61
N ALA A 331 71.80 47.73 -11.82
CA ALA A 331 72.82 48.78 -11.95
C ALA A 331 73.61 49.01 -10.68
N ARG A 332 73.06 48.70 -9.49
CA ARG A 332 73.71 48.88 -8.18
C ARG A 332 74.53 47.65 -7.69
N LEU A 333 74.52 46.59 -8.44
CA LEU A 333 75.32 45.38 -8.09
C LEU A 333 76.82 45.67 -8.31
N ALA A 334 77.64 44.98 -7.55
CA ALA A 334 79.12 45.08 -7.70
C ALA A 334 79.62 44.69 -9.08
N ASN A 335 78.87 43.77 -9.76
CA ASN A 335 78.99 43.48 -11.20
C ASN A 335 77.58 43.72 -11.84
N PRO A 336 77.35 44.89 -12.47
CA PRO A 336 76.09 45.25 -13.04
C PRO A 336 75.61 44.17 -14.07
N LEU A 337 74.34 43.81 -13.95
CA LEU A 337 73.67 42.95 -14.92
C LEU A 337 73.12 43.82 -16.05
N PRO A 338 72.92 43.22 -17.25
CA PRO A 338 72.29 43.94 -18.38
C PRO A 338 70.86 44.36 -18.05
N SER A 339 70.50 45.59 -18.42
CA SER A 339 69.15 46.14 -18.24
C SER A 339 68.16 45.40 -19.12
N GLN A 340 67.01 45.20 -18.57
CA GLN A 340 65.87 44.67 -19.32
C GLN A 340 65.18 45.84 -20.10
N ASP A 341 64.68 45.55 -21.27
CA ASP A 341 63.88 46.51 -22.07
C ASP A 341 62.46 46.60 -21.54
N CYS A 342 62.17 47.66 -20.77
CA CYS A 342 60.87 47.89 -20.15
C CYS A 342 59.83 48.44 -21.16
N SER A 343 60.22 48.78 -22.38
CA SER A 343 59.29 49.23 -23.42
C SER A 343 58.46 48.10 -24.04
N GLN A 344 58.84 46.86 -23.75
CA GLN A 344 58.07 45.66 -24.18
C GLN A 344 56.74 45.55 -23.45
N PHE A 345 56.62 46.11 -22.22
CA PHE A 345 55.37 46.08 -21.46
C PHE A 345 54.50 47.29 -21.88
N THR A 346 53.66 47.04 -22.90
CA THR A 346 52.68 48.00 -23.43
C THR A 346 51.29 47.41 -23.48
N PHE A 347 50.30 48.21 -23.13
CA PHE A 347 48.90 47.86 -23.34
C PHE A 347 48.50 48.45 -24.71
N SER A 348 48.22 47.60 -25.66
CA SER A 348 47.88 47.98 -27.03
C SER A 348 46.36 48.01 -27.29
N ASP A 349 45.93 48.66 -28.37
CA ASP A 349 44.54 48.57 -28.84
C ASP A 349 44.14 47.15 -29.21
N ALA A 350 45.10 46.30 -29.60
CA ALA A 350 44.84 44.88 -29.85
C ALA A 350 44.46 44.14 -28.56
N ASP A 351 45.16 44.44 -27.44
CA ASP A 351 44.84 43.84 -26.11
C ASP A 351 43.48 44.31 -25.64
N ARG A 352 43.16 45.60 -25.80
CA ARG A 352 41.83 46.15 -25.51
C ARG A 352 40.71 45.47 -26.32
N ASN A 353 40.89 45.29 -27.61
CA ASN A 353 39.94 44.65 -28.49
C ASN A 353 39.81 43.16 -28.15
N ALA A 354 40.87 42.49 -27.71
CA ALA A 354 40.83 41.11 -27.27
C ALA A 354 39.96 40.94 -26.00
N ILE A 355 40.09 41.89 -25.03
CA ILE A 355 39.24 41.88 -23.82
C ILE A 355 37.78 42.08 -24.18
N ILE A 356 37.47 43.04 -25.06
CA ILE A 356 36.10 43.30 -25.51
C ILE A 356 35.52 42.10 -26.26
N ALA A 357 36.27 41.49 -27.17
CA ALA A 357 35.84 40.31 -27.92
C ALA A 357 35.67 39.08 -27.02
N GLY A 358 36.52 38.95 -25.97
CA GLY A 358 36.43 37.87 -25.01
C GLY A 358 35.25 38.00 -24.05
N ASN A 359 34.60 39.17 -23.98
CA ASN A 359 33.44 39.38 -23.13
C ASN A 359 32.12 38.97 -23.75
N ASP A 360 32.05 38.61 -25.02
CA ASP A 360 30.83 38.15 -25.75
C ASP A 360 30.67 36.62 -25.57
N GLN A 361 30.32 36.21 -24.38
CA GLN A 361 30.22 34.79 -24.01
C GLN A 361 28.78 34.34 -23.70
N PHE A 362 27.97 35.21 -23.13
CA PHE A 362 26.60 34.87 -22.71
C PHE A 362 25.65 34.83 -23.91
N PRO A 363 24.71 33.87 -24.00
CA PRO A 363 24.51 32.77 -23.01
C PRO A 363 25.13 31.43 -23.42
N PHE A 364 25.71 31.27 -24.62
CA PHE A 364 26.02 29.94 -25.17
C PHE A 364 27.49 29.74 -25.62
N ASN A 365 28.34 30.74 -25.51
CA ASN A 365 29.75 30.62 -25.86
C ASN A 365 30.55 30.09 -24.64
N PHE A 366 30.34 28.81 -24.31
CA PHE A 366 30.91 28.21 -23.08
C PHE A 366 32.42 28.07 -23.16
N VAL A 367 33.06 28.47 -22.10
CA VAL A 367 34.43 28.04 -21.79
C VAL A 367 34.37 26.67 -21.13
N GLY A 368 34.77 25.63 -21.84
CA GLY A 368 34.75 24.26 -21.37
C GLY A 368 35.86 23.95 -20.36
N SER A 369 35.49 23.33 -19.27
CA SER A 369 36.52 22.73 -18.36
C SER A 369 36.96 21.37 -18.89
N PRO A 370 38.22 20.99 -18.75
CA PRO A 370 38.70 19.64 -19.11
C PRO A 370 37.89 18.58 -18.38
N PRO A 371 37.59 17.41 -19.01
CA PRO A 371 36.94 16.33 -18.32
C PRO A 371 37.76 15.87 -17.13
N SER A 372 37.08 15.64 -15.99
CA SER A 372 37.71 15.16 -14.78
C SER A 372 37.25 13.75 -14.46
N PHE A 373 38.16 12.91 -13.98
CA PHE A 373 37.86 11.59 -13.44
C PHE A 373 38.44 11.52 -12.02
N ARG A 374 37.59 11.07 -11.09
CA ARG A 374 37.99 10.90 -9.68
C ARG A 374 37.55 9.50 -9.23
N MET A 375 38.47 8.80 -8.62
CA MET A 375 38.25 7.55 -7.92
C MET A 375 38.61 7.72 -6.46
N THR A 376 37.67 7.39 -5.56
CA THR A 376 37.89 7.50 -4.12
C THR A 376 37.52 6.18 -3.45
N VAL A 377 38.42 5.58 -2.70
CA VAL A 377 38.15 4.42 -1.84
C VAL A 377 38.10 4.95 -0.40
N SER A 378 36.99 4.73 0.27
CA SER A 378 36.77 5.12 1.66
C SER A 378 36.64 3.87 2.53
N ILE A 379 37.49 3.77 3.55
CA ILE A 379 37.46 2.70 4.54
C ILE A 379 37.12 3.32 5.90
N PRO A 380 35.93 3.02 6.46
CA PRO A 380 35.56 3.59 7.74
C PRO A 380 36.31 2.88 8.89
N ILE A 381 37.20 3.60 9.60
CA ILE A 381 38.01 3.05 10.71
C ILE A 381 37.21 3.11 12.02
N PHE A 382 36.67 4.26 12.38
CA PHE A 382 35.90 4.47 13.61
C PHE A 382 34.72 5.40 13.36
N SER A 383 33.54 5.06 13.89
CA SER A 383 32.28 5.80 13.70
C SER A 383 31.49 5.98 14.99
N GLY A 384 32.19 6.09 16.15
CA GLY A 384 31.52 6.28 17.44
C GLY A 384 30.57 5.16 17.82
N LEU A 385 30.92 3.90 17.52
CA LEU A 385 30.12 2.67 17.78
C LEU A 385 28.78 2.57 17.00
N SER A 386 28.51 3.52 16.08
CA SER A 386 27.25 3.50 15.33
C SER A 386 27.04 2.22 14.49
N ARG A 387 28.11 1.69 13.89
CA ARG A 387 28.07 0.44 13.12
C ARG A 387 27.74 -0.77 13.98
N GLN A 388 28.39 -0.87 15.16
CA GLN A 388 28.11 -1.92 16.14
C GLN A 388 26.66 -1.90 16.55
N ARG A 389 26.15 -0.69 16.91
CA ARG A 389 24.73 -0.51 17.24
C ARG A 389 23.81 -0.92 16.09
N ASN A 390 24.13 -0.55 14.85
CA ASN A 390 23.29 -0.87 13.69
C ASN A 390 23.25 -2.39 13.42
N VAL A 391 24.40 -3.07 13.53
CA VAL A 391 24.46 -4.54 13.41
C VAL A 391 23.67 -5.21 14.53
N GLU A 392 23.85 -4.74 15.76
CA GLU A 392 23.11 -5.31 16.90
C GLU A 392 21.60 -5.05 16.79
N ALA A 393 21.20 -3.86 16.37
CA ALA A 393 19.79 -3.56 16.09
C ALA A 393 19.18 -4.49 15.02
N ALA A 394 19.92 -4.76 13.93
CA ALA A 394 19.49 -5.68 12.89
C ALA A 394 19.38 -7.14 13.41
N ARG A 395 20.31 -7.57 14.29
CA ARG A 395 20.25 -8.90 14.93
C ARG A 395 19.03 -9.02 15.84
N LEU A 396 18.82 -8.03 16.70
CA LEU A 396 17.67 -7.99 17.59
C LEU A 396 16.36 -8.02 16.80
N GLN A 397 16.27 -7.26 15.71
CA GLN A 397 15.11 -7.28 14.83
C GLN A 397 14.85 -8.67 14.22
N ARG A 398 15.91 -9.37 13.76
CA ARG A 398 15.78 -10.76 13.27
C ARG A 398 15.33 -11.69 14.38
N ASP A 399 15.89 -11.56 15.58
CA ASP A 399 15.55 -12.39 16.74
C ASP A 399 14.11 -12.11 17.20
N ASP A 400 13.64 -10.87 17.16
CA ASP A 400 12.24 -10.51 17.40
C ASP A 400 11.29 -11.21 16.41
N PHE A 401 11.64 -11.25 15.13
CA PHE A 401 10.86 -12.02 14.15
C PHE A 401 10.84 -13.52 14.44
N SER A 402 11.94 -14.08 14.97
CA SER A 402 11.97 -15.50 15.38
C SER A 402 11.00 -15.77 16.53
N GLN A 403 10.92 -14.84 17.51
CA GLN A 403 9.95 -14.95 18.60
C GLN A 403 8.51 -14.79 18.11
N GLN A 404 8.27 -13.87 17.16
CA GLN A 404 6.95 -13.72 16.55
C GLN A 404 6.50 -14.95 15.75
N ILE A 405 7.43 -15.68 15.11
CA ILE A 405 7.13 -16.98 14.47
C ILE A 405 6.71 -17.97 15.55
N ARG A 406 7.48 -18.06 16.63
CA ARG A 406 7.17 -18.97 17.76
C ARG A 406 5.82 -18.67 18.40
N GLU A 407 5.53 -17.40 18.64
CA GLU A 407 4.23 -16.92 19.13
C GLU A 407 3.09 -17.36 18.19
N GLN A 408 3.26 -17.13 16.88
CA GLN A 408 2.26 -17.50 15.88
C GLN A 408 2.05 -19.03 15.79
N GLU A 409 3.12 -19.82 15.91
CA GLU A 409 3.02 -21.28 15.94
C GLU A 409 2.20 -21.77 17.14
N LEU A 410 2.44 -21.19 18.32
CA LEU A 410 1.66 -21.53 19.52
C LEU A 410 0.20 -21.09 19.39
N GLN A 411 -0.03 -19.89 18.83
CA GLN A 411 -1.37 -19.38 18.60
C GLN A 411 -2.15 -20.28 17.63
N VAL A 412 -1.54 -20.62 16.49
CA VAL A 412 -2.18 -21.52 15.50
C VAL A 412 -2.49 -22.89 16.10
N GLN A 413 -1.59 -23.46 16.93
CA GLN A 413 -1.86 -24.73 17.61
C GLN A 413 -3.07 -24.64 18.56
N ALA A 414 -3.13 -23.57 19.35
CA ALA A 414 -4.25 -23.35 20.26
C ALA A 414 -5.56 -23.11 19.48
N ASP A 415 -5.54 -22.28 18.46
CA ASP A 415 -6.71 -21.94 17.65
C ASP A 415 -7.23 -23.16 16.87
N LEU A 416 -6.34 -24.04 16.38
CA LEU A 416 -6.72 -25.30 15.73
C LEU A 416 -7.41 -26.24 16.71
N ALA A 417 -6.90 -26.38 17.93
CA ALA A 417 -7.51 -27.24 18.97
C ALA A 417 -8.90 -26.69 19.34
N ILE A 418 -9.03 -25.39 19.57
CA ILE A 418 -10.30 -24.73 19.87
C ILE A 418 -11.25 -24.83 18.67
N GLY A 419 -10.77 -24.54 17.45
CA GLY A 419 -11.55 -24.61 16.22
C GLY A 419 -12.11 -26.01 15.97
N LEU A 420 -11.30 -27.05 16.12
CA LEU A 420 -11.75 -28.44 15.97
C LEU A 420 -12.80 -28.82 17.03
N ALA A 421 -12.61 -28.42 18.30
CA ALA A 421 -13.58 -28.62 19.35
C ALA A 421 -14.90 -27.91 19.05
N ASN A 422 -14.84 -26.67 18.55
CA ASN A 422 -16.03 -25.91 18.14
C ASN A 422 -16.77 -26.56 16.97
N VAL A 423 -16.06 -27.05 15.95
CA VAL A 423 -16.66 -27.77 14.81
C VAL A 423 -17.36 -29.04 15.29
N ARG A 424 -16.70 -29.84 16.11
CA ARG A 424 -17.29 -31.09 16.69
C ARG A 424 -18.54 -30.78 17.52
N THR A 425 -18.50 -29.74 18.36
CA THR A 425 -19.63 -29.31 19.18
C THR A 425 -20.77 -28.80 18.31
N ALA A 426 -20.50 -27.95 17.33
CA ALA A 426 -21.51 -27.41 16.42
C ALA A 426 -22.16 -28.50 15.56
N TYR A 427 -21.38 -29.50 15.11
CA TYR A 427 -21.92 -30.67 14.42
C TYR A 427 -22.90 -31.47 15.30
N GLN A 428 -22.52 -31.79 16.53
CA GLN A 428 -23.38 -32.50 17.46
C GLN A 428 -24.64 -31.69 17.79
N SER A 429 -24.50 -30.38 17.98
CA SER A 429 -25.64 -29.48 18.20
C SER A 429 -26.59 -29.50 17.01
N ALA A 430 -26.08 -29.42 15.78
CA ALA A 430 -26.91 -29.48 14.58
C ALA A 430 -27.69 -30.78 14.45
N LEU A 431 -27.06 -31.91 14.78
CA LEU A 431 -27.76 -33.23 14.81
C LEU A 431 -28.86 -33.30 15.87
N LEU A 432 -28.60 -32.75 17.06
CA LEU A 432 -29.61 -32.72 18.14
C LEU A 432 -30.78 -31.81 17.79
N GLU A 433 -30.51 -30.62 17.19
CA GLU A 433 -31.56 -29.71 16.79
C GLU A 433 -32.37 -30.24 15.58
N GLU A 434 -31.76 -30.98 14.66
CA GLU A 434 -32.53 -31.69 13.61
C GLU A 434 -33.52 -32.67 14.23
N ARG A 435 -33.07 -33.45 15.23
CA ARG A 435 -33.98 -34.37 15.92
C ARG A 435 -35.06 -33.67 16.72
N ASN A 436 -34.71 -32.54 17.39
CA ASN A 436 -35.68 -31.73 18.13
C ASN A 436 -36.77 -31.18 17.16
N ARG A 437 -36.37 -30.72 15.98
CA ARG A 437 -37.28 -30.26 14.92
C ARG A 437 -38.22 -31.37 14.48
N GLU A 438 -37.69 -32.58 14.18
CA GLU A 438 -38.50 -33.72 13.80
C GLU A 438 -39.56 -34.07 14.84
N LEU A 439 -39.18 -34.09 16.13
CA LEU A 439 -40.09 -34.35 17.25
C LEU A 439 -41.13 -33.25 17.40
N ALA A 440 -40.75 -32.01 17.28
CA ALA A 440 -41.67 -30.88 17.32
C ALA A 440 -42.66 -30.88 16.13
N GLU A 441 -42.22 -31.30 14.95
CA GLU A 441 -43.07 -31.48 13.77
C GLU A 441 -44.13 -32.58 13.98
N GLN A 442 -43.72 -33.72 14.57
CA GLN A 442 -44.64 -34.80 14.93
C GLN A 442 -45.67 -34.32 15.96
N GLN A 443 -45.26 -33.57 16.98
CA GLN A 443 -46.15 -32.98 17.98
C GLN A 443 -47.14 -32.01 17.37
N LEU A 444 -46.67 -31.15 16.46
CA LEU A 444 -47.53 -30.20 15.75
C LEU A 444 -48.58 -30.92 14.91
N ASN A 445 -48.21 -31.96 14.16
CA ASN A 445 -49.13 -32.72 13.33
C ASN A 445 -50.22 -33.39 14.19
N LEU A 446 -49.83 -34.00 15.32
CA LEU A 446 -50.78 -34.59 16.28
C LEU A 446 -51.70 -33.52 16.90
N ALA A 447 -51.15 -32.36 17.27
CA ALA A 447 -51.92 -31.24 17.81
C ALA A 447 -52.96 -30.72 16.75
N ARG A 448 -52.58 -30.62 15.48
CA ARG A 448 -53.50 -30.25 14.40
C ARG A 448 -54.67 -31.23 14.25
N GLU A 449 -54.38 -32.54 14.26
CA GLU A 449 -55.42 -33.58 14.20
C GLU A 449 -56.38 -33.52 15.39
N ARG A 450 -55.84 -33.41 16.64
CA ARG A 450 -56.61 -33.32 17.85
C ARG A 450 -57.49 -32.06 17.92
N TYR A 451 -56.94 -30.92 17.42
CA TYR A 451 -57.71 -29.67 17.38
C TYR A 451 -58.88 -29.76 16.40
N GLN A 452 -58.68 -30.39 15.24
CA GLN A 452 -59.76 -30.63 14.26
C GLN A 452 -60.90 -31.50 14.84
N LEU A 453 -60.53 -32.42 15.75
CA LEU A 453 -61.51 -33.27 16.44
C LEU A 453 -62.11 -32.57 17.70
N GLY A 454 -61.75 -31.37 18.02
CA GLY A 454 -62.15 -30.64 19.21
C GLY A 454 -61.59 -31.20 20.51
N ALA A 455 -60.54 -32.01 20.47
CA ALA A 455 -59.94 -32.71 21.64
C ALA A 455 -58.90 -31.88 22.39
N ILE A 456 -58.43 -30.77 21.82
CA ILE A 456 -57.53 -29.79 22.46
C ILE A 456 -57.99 -28.35 22.20
N THR A 457 -57.50 -27.43 23.00
CA THR A 457 -57.80 -26.00 22.89
C THR A 457 -56.98 -25.32 21.77
N PHE A 458 -57.46 -24.15 21.33
CA PHE A 458 -56.71 -23.32 20.39
C PHE A 458 -55.30 -22.94 20.93
N VAL A 459 -55.21 -22.67 22.22
CA VAL A 459 -53.95 -22.32 22.88
C VAL A 459 -52.94 -23.45 22.77
N GLU A 460 -53.37 -24.69 23.02
CA GLU A 460 -52.49 -25.87 22.86
C GLU A 460 -52.00 -26.08 21.43
N LEU A 461 -52.82 -25.78 20.42
CA LEU A 461 -52.40 -25.78 19.02
C LEU A 461 -51.34 -24.71 18.74
N VAL A 462 -51.58 -23.49 19.21
CA VAL A 462 -50.61 -22.37 19.05
C VAL A 462 -49.29 -22.67 19.76
N ASP A 463 -49.35 -23.30 20.94
CA ASP A 463 -48.12 -23.71 21.66
C ASP A 463 -47.30 -24.75 20.84
N ALA A 464 -47.99 -25.75 20.24
CA ALA A 464 -47.30 -26.72 19.38
C ALA A 464 -46.72 -26.10 18.10
N GLN A 465 -47.42 -25.11 17.52
CA GLN A 465 -46.90 -24.34 16.37
C GLN A 465 -45.69 -23.51 16.76
N THR A 466 -45.70 -22.87 17.92
CA THR A 466 -44.60 -22.07 18.42
C THR A 466 -43.38 -22.95 18.69
N LEU A 467 -43.59 -24.12 19.33
CA LEU A 467 -42.51 -25.08 19.60
C LEU A 467 -41.84 -25.56 18.30
N PHE A 468 -42.63 -25.92 17.28
CA PHE A 468 -42.08 -26.30 15.98
C PHE A 468 -41.32 -25.18 15.31
N ALA A 469 -41.89 -23.97 15.31
CA ALA A 469 -41.24 -22.82 14.71
C ALA A 469 -39.93 -22.45 15.40
N GLN A 470 -39.88 -22.58 16.73
CA GLN A 470 -38.62 -22.39 17.50
C GLN A 470 -37.61 -23.46 17.15
N ALA A 471 -38.02 -24.74 17.12
CA ALA A 471 -37.12 -25.85 16.78
C ALA A 471 -36.55 -25.73 15.34
N ASP A 472 -37.37 -25.29 14.37
CA ASP A 472 -36.90 -25.05 12.98
C ASP A 472 -35.91 -23.89 12.89
N ALA A 473 -36.13 -22.83 13.68
CA ALA A 473 -35.18 -21.74 13.81
C ALA A 473 -33.87 -22.14 14.48
N ASP A 474 -33.94 -22.88 15.59
CA ASP A 474 -32.77 -23.37 16.34
C ASP A 474 -31.92 -24.33 15.50
N ARG A 475 -32.57 -25.24 14.76
CA ARG A 475 -31.91 -26.10 13.78
C ARG A 475 -31.18 -25.29 12.72
N THR A 476 -31.82 -24.27 12.14
CA THR A 476 -31.19 -23.39 11.14
C THR A 476 -29.95 -22.70 11.72
N VAL A 477 -30.06 -22.14 12.91
CA VAL A 477 -28.93 -21.48 13.60
C VAL A 477 -27.79 -22.49 13.85
N ALA A 478 -28.09 -23.71 14.31
CA ALA A 478 -27.08 -24.72 14.61
C ALA A 478 -26.33 -25.19 13.34
N VAL A 479 -27.04 -25.41 12.22
CA VAL A 479 -26.42 -25.81 10.95
C VAL A 479 -25.48 -24.72 10.43
N PHE A 480 -25.92 -23.45 10.43
CA PHE A 480 -25.05 -22.37 9.98
C PHE A 480 -23.88 -22.09 10.95
N ALA A 481 -24.04 -22.28 12.25
CA ALA A 481 -22.95 -22.23 13.22
C ALA A 481 -21.87 -23.30 12.95
N TYR A 482 -22.26 -24.49 12.51
CA TYR A 482 -21.30 -25.49 12.05
C TYR A 482 -20.50 -25.01 10.84
N HIS A 483 -21.15 -24.42 9.84
CA HIS A 483 -20.46 -23.93 8.64
C HIS A 483 -19.54 -22.76 8.94
N ASP A 484 -19.90 -21.86 9.86
CA ASP A 484 -19.03 -20.79 10.34
C ASP A 484 -17.80 -21.35 11.07
N ALA A 485 -17.99 -22.37 11.91
CA ALA A 485 -16.88 -23.03 12.60
C ALA A 485 -15.91 -23.71 11.62
N VAL A 486 -16.44 -24.38 10.56
CA VAL A 486 -15.62 -24.97 9.49
C VAL A 486 -14.87 -23.90 8.73
N THR A 487 -15.52 -22.78 8.36
CA THR A 487 -14.88 -21.64 7.65
C THR A 487 -13.70 -21.08 8.46
N ASN A 488 -13.87 -20.93 9.77
CA ASN A 488 -12.79 -20.47 10.65
C ASN A 488 -11.63 -21.47 10.71
N LEU A 489 -11.93 -22.78 10.73
CA LEU A 489 -10.91 -23.81 10.71
C LEU A 489 -10.15 -23.85 9.36
N GLU A 490 -10.85 -23.69 8.23
CA GLU A 490 -10.27 -23.58 6.89
C GLU A 490 -9.30 -22.39 6.79
N ALA A 491 -9.67 -21.25 7.35
CA ALA A 491 -8.81 -20.06 7.38
C ALA A 491 -7.52 -20.30 8.19
N LEU A 492 -7.59 -21.04 9.30
CA LEU A 492 -6.42 -21.39 10.11
C LEU A 492 -5.49 -22.36 9.39
N VAL A 493 -6.05 -23.34 8.68
CA VAL A 493 -5.30 -24.35 7.93
C VAL A 493 -4.74 -23.75 6.62
N GLY A 494 -5.40 -22.74 6.06
CA GLY A 494 -5.08 -22.14 4.76
C GLY A 494 -5.47 -23.00 3.56
N ALA A 495 -6.42 -23.92 3.75
CA ALA A 495 -6.95 -24.80 2.70
C ALA A 495 -8.42 -25.12 2.95
N SER A 496 -9.20 -25.40 1.88
CA SER A 496 -10.57 -25.87 2.02
C SER A 496 -10.60 -27.28 2.61
N LEU A 497 -11.44 -27.45 3.62
CA LEU A 497 -11.71 -28.75 4.30
C LEU A 497 -13.02 -29.36 3.79
N ARG A 498 -13.84 -28.60 3.04
CA ARG A 498 -15.07 -29.08 2.44
C ARG A 498 -14.72 -29.88 1.19
N SER A 499 -15.36 -31.02 1.02
CA SER A 499 -15.29 -31.74 -0.26
C SER A 499 -15.85 -30.80 -1.36
N GLN A 500 -15.04 -30.50 -2.36
CA GLN A 500 -15.55 -29.85 -3.57
C GLN A 500 -16.42 -30.85 -4.31
N ASN A 501 -17.74 -30.74 -4.15
CA ASN A 501 -18.73 -31.40 -4.99
C ASN A 501 -19.20 -30.43 -6.07
#